data_11aefb3937bfe1497bffbf1e9bae23f4
#
_entry.id   11aefb3937bfe1497bffbf1e9bae23f4
#
_cell.length_a   1.000
_cell.length_b   1.000
_cell.length_c   1.000
_cell.angle_alpha   90.00
_cell.angle_beta   90.00
_cell.angle_gamma   90.00
#
_symmetry.space_group_name_H-M   'P 1'
#
loop_
_entity.id
_entity.type
_entity.pdbx_description
1 polymer ?
#
loop_
_entity_poly.entity_id
_entity_poly.type
_entity_poly.pdbx_seq_one_letter_code
_entity_poly.pdbx_strand_id
1 'polypeptide(L)'
;FSFFTWLSXPANSTFRHTLHSYCTMIHFLCTHQMLSEAKSLIQVVVSRKGKGSASAVFAAIXETXGTQRSDLYVFSGLITAYLESGFLRDAIECYRLTXEHKFWVPFDTCRKVLEHLMKLKYFKLVWGFYEEILECGYPASLYFFNILMHRFCKDGDIRLAQSVFDAITKWGLRPSVVSYNTLMNGYIRLGDLDEGFRLKSAMLASGVQPDVYTYSVLINGXCKESKXDDANELFDEMLVKGLVPNXVXFTTLIDGHCKNGRVDLAMEIYKQMLSQSLSPDLITYNTLIYGLCKKGDLKQAHHLIDEMSXKGLKPDKITYTTLIDGCCKEGDLDXAFEHXKRMIQENXRLDXVXYTALISGLCXEGRSVDAEKMLREMLSVGLKPDARTYTMIINEFCKKGDVWKGSKLLKEMQRDGHVPSVVTYNVLMNG
;
A
#
# COMPACT_ATOMS: atom_id res chain seq x y z
N PHE A 1 40.31 -17.98 -36.67
CA PHE A 1 39.18 -17.18 -36.28
C PHE A 1 39.16 -15.85 -37.00
N SER A 2 40.28 -15.14 -37.10
CA SER A 2 40.32 -13.86 -37.81
C SER A 2 39.91 -13.98 -39.27
N PHE A 3 40.36 -15.05 -39.97
CA PHE A 3 40.01 -15.29 -41.36
C PHE A 3 38.51 -15.58 -41.46
N PHE A 4 37.96 -16.39 -40.52
CA PHE A 4 36.56 -16.72 -40.46
C PHE A 4 35.70 -15.45 -40.32
N THR A 5 36.09 -14.56 -39.41
CA THR A 5 35.41 -13.31 -39.20
C THR A 5 35.50 -12.39 -40.42
N TRP A 6 36.69 -12.34 -41.06
CA TRP A 6 36.92 -11.51 -42.25
C TRP A 6 35.96 -11.96 -43.38
N LEU A 7 35.78 -13.28 -43.58
CA LEU A 7 34.88 -13.80 -44.59
C LEU A 7 33.43 -13.43 -44.33
N SER A 8 33.09 -13.17 -43.09
CA SER A 8 31.74 -12.79 -42.70
C SER A 8 31.41 -11.32 -42.99
N UNK A 9 32.28 -10.52 -43.12
CA UNK A 9 32.04 -9.36 -43.24
C UNK A 9 31.35 -9.12 -44.39
N PRO A 10 30.56 -8.07 -44.43
CA PRO A 10 29.78 -7.73 -45.61
C PRO A 10 30.61 -7.30 -46.81
N ALA A 11 31.77 -6.72 -46.56
CA ALA A 11 32.66 -6.31 -47.63
C ALA A 11 33.13 -7.50 -48.49
N ASN A 12 33.07 -8.71 -47.94
CA ASN A 12 33.44 -9.92 -48.64
C ASN A 12 32.19 -10.76 -48.95
N SER A 13 31.20 -10.13 -49.49
CA SER A 13 29.81 -10.58 -49.53
C SER A 13 29.53 -11.77 -50.45
N THR A 14 30.48 -12.18 -51.25
CA THR A 14 30.26 -13.36 -52.09
C THR A 14 30.35 -14.68 -51.31
N PHE A 15 30.88 -14.65 -50.11
CA PHE A 15 31.00 -15.83 -49.25
C PHE A 15 30.10 -15.72 -48.05
N ARG A 16 29.33 -16.75 -47.74
CA ARG A 16 28.51 -16.79 -46.54
C ARG A 16 28.73 -18.12 -45.84
N HIS A 17 29.03 -18.00 -44.55
CA HIS A 17 29.12 -19.21 -43.72
C HIS A 17 27.74 -19.80 -43.52
N THR A 18 27.65 -21.12 -43.51
CA THR A 18 26.42 -21.81 -43.16
C THR A 18 26.27 -21.78 -41.64
N LEU A 19 25.08 -22.06 -41.18
CA LEU A 19 24.85 -22.17 -39.74
C LEU A 19 25.76 -23.23 -39.14
N HIS A 20 25.94 -24.35 -39.82
CA HIS A 20 26.83 -25.43 -39.33
C HIS A 20 28.27 -24.98 -39.27
N SER A 21 28.75 -24.16 -40.20
CA SER A 21 30.13 -23.68 -40.13
C SER A 21 30.33 -22.70 -38.97
N TYR A 22 29.35 -21.88 -38.70
CA TYR A 22 29.39 -21.00 -37.51
C TYR A 22 29.45 -21.83 -36.24
N CYS A 23 28.60 -22.85 -36.12
CA CYS A 23 28.56 -23.70 -34.94
C CYS A 23 29.87 -24.49 -34.76
N THR A 24 30.45 -24.98 -35.85
CA THR A 24 31.76 -25.65 -35.80
C THR A 24 32.83 -24.71 -35.24
N MET A 25 32.85 -23.47 -35.73
CA MET A 25 33.82 -22.51 -35.22
C MET A 25 33.59 -22.16 -33.75
N ILE A 26 32.31 -22.07 -33.35
CA ILE A 26 31.98 -21.82 -31.95
C ILE A 26 32.55 -22.92 -31.05
N HIS A 27 32.35 -24.18 -31.43
CA HIS A 27 32.89 -25.32 -30.69
C HIS A 27 34.40 -25.26 -30.61
N PHE A 28 35.06 -24.92 -31.73
CA PHE A 28 36.50 -24.79 -31.77
C PHE A 28 36.98 -23.73 -30.77
N LEU A 29 36.33 -22.58 -30.78
CA LEU A 29 36.71 -21.46 -29.92
C LEU A 29 36.51 -21.82 -28.45
N CYS A 30 35.41 -22.48 -28.10
CA CYS A 30 35.19 -22.93 -26.73
C CYS A 30 36.20 -23.94 -26.26
N THR A 31 36.53 -24.89 -27.12
CA THR A 31 37.49 -25.93 -26.82
C THR A 31 38.88 -25.35 -26.54
N HIS A 32 39.24 -24.26 -27.23
CA HIS A 32 40.52 -23.63 -27.11
C HIS A 32 40.52 -22.44 -26.14
N GLN A 33 39.50 -22.37 -25.30
CA GLN A 33 39.37 -21.36 -24.23
C GLN A 33 39.33 -19.92 -24.76
N MET A 34 38.90 -19.75 -26.00
CA MET A 34 38.71 -18.42 -26.60
C MET A 34 37.25 -18.01 -26.40
N LEU A 35 36.88 -17.78 -25.13
CA LEU A 35 35.51 -17.64 -24.74
C LEU A 35 34.87 -16.33 -25.17
N SER A 36 35.64 -15.22 -25.18
CA SER A 36 35.06 -13.96 -25.62
C SER A 36 34.81 -13.96 -27.10
N GLU A 37 35.67 -14.60 -27.89
CA GLU A 37 35.47 -14.75 -29.32
C GLU A 37 34.25 -15.67 -29.60
N ALA A 38 34.13 -16.77 -28.82
CA ALA A 38 32.97 -17.65 -28.92
C ALA A 38 31.67 -16.89 -28.62
N LYS A 39 31.66 -16.07 -27.58
CA LYS A 39 30.50 -15.25 -27.22
C LYS A 39 30.12 -14.31 -28.35
N SER A 40 31.10 -13.64 -28.95
CA SER A 40 30.86 -12.75 -30.07
C SER A 40 30.25 -13.47 -31.25
N LEU A 41 30.74 -14.66 -31.56
CA LEU A 41 30.24 -15.43 -32.71
C LEU A 41 28.84 -15.97 -32.45
N ILE A 42 28.55 -16.41 -31.22
CA ILE A 42 27.19 -16.83 -30.83
C ILE A 42 26.22 -15.64 -31.03
N GLN A 43 26.64 -14.45 -30.62
CA GLN A 43 25.83 -13.25 -30.78
C GLN A 43 25.54 -12.96 -32.26
N VAL A 44 26.52 -13.18 -33.12
CA VAL A 44 26.34 -13.03 -34.57
C VAL A 44 25.29 -13.99 -35.10
N VAL A 45 25.39 -15.28 -34.69
CA VAL A 45 24.45 -16.32 -35.10
C VAL A 45 23.02 -15.96 -34.67
N VAL A 46 22.86 -15.58 -33.39
CA VAL A 46 21.55 -15.22 -32.83
C VAL A 46 20.96 -14.02 -33.59
N SER A 47 21.79 -12.99 -33.84
CA SER A 47 21.34 -11.79 -34.55
C SER A 47 20.91 -12.10 -35.97
N ARG A 48 21.65 -12.94 -36.67
CA ARG A 48 21.35 -13.25 -38.06
C ARG A 48 20.13 -14.17 -38.20
N LYS A 49 20.02 -15.14 -37.32
CA LYS A 49 18.89 -16.08 -37.40
C LYS A 49 17.61 -15.47 -36.83
N GLY A 50 17.75 -14.62 -35.81
CA GLY A 50 16.66 -13.83 -35.31
C GLY A 50 15.67 -14.58 -34.44
N LYS A 51 14.52 -13.96 -34.27
CA LYS A 51 13.45 -14.44 -33.43
C LYS A 51 12.86 -15.74 -33.99
N GLY A 52 12.62 -16.69 -33.09
CA GLY A 52 12.03 -17.97 -33.47
C GLY A 52 13.04 -19.02 -33.97
N SER A 53 14.32 -18.72 -33.83
CA SER A 53 15.38 -19.60 -34.39
C SER A 53 15.97 -20.58 -33.38
N ALA A 54 15.51 -20.58 -32.11
CA ALA A 54 16.15 -21.37 -31.04
C ALA A 54 16.27 -22.83 -31.40
N SER A 55 15.20 -23.42 -31.89
CA SER A 55 15.14 -24.83 -32.24
C SER A 55 16.17 -25.19 -33.33
N ALA A 56 16.23 -24.38 -34.40
CA ALA A 56 17.16 -24.61 -35.51
C ALA A 56 18.61 -24.42 -35.09
N VAL A 57 18.90 -23.38 -34.34
CA VAL A 57 20.26 -23.09 -33.84
C VAL A 57 20.71 -24.18 -32.85
N PHE A 58 19.81 -24.57 -31.95
CA PHE A 58 20.12 -25.66 -31.01
C PHE A 58 20.43 -26.94 -31.74
N ALA A 59 19.64 -27.30 -32.75
CA ALA A 59 19.85 -28.51 -33.54
C ALA A 59 21.21 -28.49 -34.23
N ALA A 60 21.60 -27.33 -34.81
CA ALA A 60 22.90 -27.19 -35.46
C ALA A 60 24.05 -27.33 -34.45
N ILE A 61 23.90 -26.83 -33.31
CA ILE A 61 24.92 -26.99 -32.25
C ILE A 61 25.04 -28.47 -31.84
N UNK A 62 23.98 -28.97 -31.65
CA UNK A 62 23.92 -30.19 -31.31
C UNK A 62 24.52 -31.04 -32.18
N GLU A 63 24.30 -30.92 -33.60
CA GLU A 63 24.84 -31.73 -34.70
C GLU A 63 26.35 -31.57 -34.89
N THR A 64 26.86 -30.47 -34.54
CA THR A 64 28.27 -30.14 -34.71
C THR A 64 29.14 -30.44 -33.46
N UNK A 65 28.47 -30.84 -32.41
CA UNK A 65 29.05 -31.07 -31.34
C UNK A 65 30.06 -31.97 -31.51
N GLY A 66 30.72 -32.58 -31.98
CA GLY A 66 31.78 -33.56 -32.10
C GLY A 66 32.04 -34.27 -30.77
N THR A 67 33.24 -34.73 -30.63
CA THR A 67 33.68 -35.43 -29.43
C THR A 67 34.22 -34.48 -28.38
N GLN A 68 34.32 -33.19 -28.68
CA GLN A 68 34.90 -32.21 -27.77
C GLN A 68 33.84 -31.71 -26.77
N ARG A 69 34.32 -31.39 -25.56
CA ARG A 69 33.40 -30.98 -24.49
C ARG A 69 33.31 -29.46 -24.42
N SER A 70 32.61 -28.87 -25.36
CA SER A 70 32.34 -27.44 -25.37
C SER A 70 30.92 -27.11 -25.06
N ASP A 71 30.07 -28.10 -24.93
CA ASP A 71 28.63 -27.98 -24.88
C ASP A 71 28.11 -27.15 -23.68
N LEU A 72 28.73 -27.34 -22.49
CA LEU A 72 28.31 -26.62 -21.31
C LEU A 72 28.34 -25.11 -21.53
N TYR A 73 29.45 -24.63 -22.07
CA TYR A 73 29.62 -23.21 -22.31
C TYR A 73 28.79 -22.71 -23.47
N VAL A 74 28.69 -23.53 -24.53
CA VAL A 74 27.97 -23.15 -25.74
C VAL A 74 26.49 -22.92 -25.44
N PHE A 75 25.86 -23.84 -24.72
CA PHE A 75 24.42 -23.70 -24.45
C PHE A 75 24.14 -22.57 -23.50
N SER A 76 24.96 -22.39 -22.49
CA SER A 76 24.87 -21.25 -21.59
C SER A 76 25.02 -19.92 -22.36
N GLY A 77 26.00 -19.88 -23.26
CA GLY A 77 26.24 -18.71 -24.11
C GLY A 77 25.10 -18.43 -25.06
N LEU A 78 24.49 -19.50 -25.61
CA LEU A 78 23.37 -19.36 -26.52
C LEU A 78 22.15 -18.77 -25.80
N ILE A 79 21.84 -19.29 -24.62
CA ILE A 79 20.72 -18.78 -23.82
C ILE A 79 20.93 -17.29 -23.51
N THR A 80 22.15 -16.96 -23.06
CA THR A 80 22.49 -15.58 -22.72
C THR A 80 22.39 -14.66 -23.93
N ALA A 81 22.82 -15.12 -25.11
CA ALA A 81 22.77 -14.32 -26.33
C ALA A 81 21.32 -14.02 -26.73
N TYR A 82 20.44 -15.01 -26.64
CA TYR A 82 19.03 -14.78 -26.92
C TYR A 82 18.43 -13.77 -25.91
N LEU A 83 18.79 -13.89 -24.63
CA LEU A 83 18.31 -12.93 -23.63
C LEU A 83 18.76 -11.51 -23.96
N GLU A 84 20.03 -11.35 -24.29
CA GLU A 84 20.61 -10.03 -24.57
C GLU A 84 20.04 -9.42 -25.83
N SER A 85 19.61 -10.26 -26.77
CA SER A 85 18.97 -9.80 -28.01
C SER A 85 17.49 -9.51 -27.83
N GLY A 86 16.92 -9.78 -26.66
CA GLY A 86 15.52 -9.54 -26.42
C GLY A 86 14.60 -10.66 -26.89
N PHE A 87 15.15 -11.80 -27.26
CA PHE A 87 14.39 -12.96 -27.75
C PHE A 87 14.12 -13.92 -26.60
N LEU A 88 13.23 -13.51 -25.71
CA LEU A 88 12.98 -14.19 -24.45
C LEU A 88 12.46 -15.61 -24.63
N ARG A 89 11.51 -15.79 -25.55
CA ARG A 89 10.96 -17.13 -25.82
C ARG A 89 12.03 -18.07 -26.31
N ASP A 90 12.94 -17.57 -27.13
CA ASP A 90 14.04 -18.39 -27.66
C ASP A 90 15.00 -18.80 -26.55
N ALA A 91 15.27 -17.88 -25.60
CA ALA A 91 16.14 -18.21 -24.48
C ALA A 91 15.55 -19.34 -23.65
N ILE A 92 14.25 -19.25 -23.36
CA ILE A 92 13.57 -20.28 -22.57
C ILE A 92 13.49 -21.60 -23.34
N GLU A 93 13.22 -21.52 -24.65
CA GLU A 93 13.18 -22.74 -25.48
C GLU A 93 14.54 -23.39 -25.51
N CYS A 94 15.63 -22.63 -25.63
CA CYS A 94 16.99 -23.21 -25.60
C CYS A 94 17.24 -23.89 -24.26
N TYR A 95 16.79 -23.30 -23.18
CA TYR A 95 16.95 -23.94 -21.86
C TYR A 95 16.20 -25.26 -21.83
N ARG A 96 14.95 -25.27 -22.33
CA ARG A 96 14.14 -26.51 -22.35
C ARG A 96 14.75 -27.59 -23.19
N LEU A 97 15.25 -27.24 -24.35
CA LEU A 97 15.94 -28.18 -25.23
C LEU A 97 17.21 -28.73 -24.59
N THR A 98 17.92 -27.89 -23.92
CA THR A 98 19.14 -28.31 -23.19
C THR A 98 18.79 -29.36 -22.11
N UNK A 99 17.81 -29.07 -21.53
CA UNK A 99 17.39 -29.85 -20.60
C UNK A 99 17.00 -31.13 -21.08
N GLU A 100 16.23 -31.19 -22.15
CA GLU A 100 15.76 -32.42 -22.79
C GLU A 100 16.91 -33.31 -23.25
N HIS A 101 17.95 -32.71 -23.70
CA HIS A 101 19.11 -33.44 -24.18
C HIS A 101 20.10 -33.81 -23.06
N LYS A 102 19.68 -33.56 -21.81
CA LYS A 102 20.44 -33.97 -20.63
C LYS A 102 21.77 -33.26 -20.51
N PHE A 103 21.88 -32.06 -21.06
CA PHE A 103 23.00 -31.18 -20.81
C PHE A 103 22.70 -30.32 -19.60
N TRP A 104 23.72 -30.03 -18.80
CA TRP A 104 23.56 -29.25 -17.58
C TRP A 104 24.00 -27.82 -17.84
N VAL A 105 23.10 -26.88 -17.55
CA VAL A 105 23.39 -25.44 -17.64
C VAL A 105 23.69 -24.96 -16.22
N PRO A 106 24.72 -24.15 -16.02
CA PRO A 106 24.98 -23.63 -14.68
C PRO A 106 23.81 -22.81 -14.15
N PHE A 107 23.61 -22.83 -12.83
CA PHE A 107 22.50 -22.09 -12.23
C PHE A 107 22.59 -20.59 -12.55
N ASP A 108 23.82 -20.06 -12.70
CA ASP A 108 24.00 -18.64 -13.04
C ASP A 108 23.23 -18.26 -14.32
N THR A 109 23.20 -19.15 -15.30
CA THR A 109 22.44 -18.91 -16.54
C THR A 109 20.95 -18.85 -16.25
N CYS A 110 20.45 -19.79 -15.44
CA CYS A 110 19.04 -19.79 -15.04
C CYS A 110 18.68 -18.53 -14.27
N ARG A 111 19.59 -18.10 -13.39
CA ARG A 111 19.41 -16.89 -12.61
C ARG A 111 19.28 -15.67 -13.53
N LYS A 112 20.07 -15.61 -14.58
CA LYS A 112 19.99 -14.50 -15.55
C LYS A 112 18.64 -14.47 -16.27
N VAL A 113 18.12 -15.63 -16.62
CA VAL A 113 16.77 -15.71 -17.23
C VAL A 113 15.73 -15.20 -16.25
N LEU A 114 15.79 -15.65 -15.00
CA LEU A 114 14.85 -15.24 -13.97
C LEU A 114 14.92 -13.73 -13.74
N GLU A 115 16.12 -13.18 -13.65
CA GLU A 115 16.30 -11.74 -13.46
C GLU A 115 15.70 -10.93 -14.60
N HIS A 116 15.89 -11.41 -15.82
CA HIS A 116 15.34 -10.75 -17.00
C HIS A 116 13.81 -10.75 -16.96
N LEU A 117 13.20 -11.88 -16.63
CA LEU A 117 11.76 -11.98 -16.49
C LEU A 117 11.23 -11.08 -15.37
N MET A 118 11.98 -11.00 -14.27
CA MET A 118 11.61 -10.12 -13.15
C MET A 118 11.62 -8.66 -13.57
N LYS A 119 12.64 -8.24 -14.31
CA LYS A 119 12.72 -6.86 -14.81
C LYS A 119 11.55 -6.51 -15.73
N LEU A 120 11.12 -7.46 -16.53
CA LEU A 120 9.99 -7.26 -17.44
C LEU A 120 8.65 -7.43 -16.73
N LYS A 121 8.69 -7.80 -15.45
CA LYS A 121 7.49 -7.96 -14.62
C LYS A 121 6.55 -9.08 -15.12
N TYR A 122 7.13 -10.10 -15.71
CA TYR A 122 6.39 -11.30 -16.15
C TYR A 122 6.39 -12.34 -15.03
N PHE A 123 5.73 -11.99 -13.92
CA PHE A 123 5.87 -12.77 -12.68
C PHE A 123 5.29 -14.18 -12.78
N LYS A 124 4.25 -14.37 -13.57
CA LYS A 124 3.70 -15.71 -13.77
C LYS A 124 4.69 -16.58 -14.54
N LEU A 125 5.37 -16.00 -15.52
CA LEU A 125 6.43 -16.72 -16.24
C LEU A 125 7.60 -17.05 -15.33
N VAL A 126 7.95 -16.11 -14.43
CA VAL A 126 9.00 -16.36 -13.44
C VAL A 126 8.66 -17.58 -12.61
N TRP A 127 7.43 -17.64 -12.11
CA TRP A 127 7.01 -18.78 -11.28
C TRP A 127 7.04 -20.08 -12.06
N GLY A 128 6.49 -20.09 -13.27
CA GLY A 128 6.50 -21.29 -14.09
C GLY A 128 7.90 -21.76 -14.43
N PHE A 129 8.77 -20.85 -14.81
CA PHE A 129 10.15 -21.18 -15.15
C PHE A 129 10.92 -21.66 -13.93
N TYR A 130 10.70 -21.01 -12.78
CA TYR A 130 11.36 -21.41 -11.53
C TYR A 130 10.98 -22.83 -11.15
N GLU A 131 9.70 -23.19 -11.30
CA GLU A 131 9.27 -24.58 -11.06
C GLU A 131 9.98 -25.55 -11.99
N GLU A 132 10.14 -25.20 -13.26
CA GLU A 132 10.87 -26.04 -14.23
C GLU A 132 12.32 -26.25 -13.78
N ILE A 133 12.97 -25.18 -13.34
CA ILE A 133 14.35 -25.24 -12.86
C ILE A 133 14.46 -26.19 -11.67
N LEU A 134 13.55 -26.05 -10.72
CA LEU A 134 13.57 -26.88 -9.51
C LEU A 134 13.35 -28.35 -9.85
N GLU A 135 12.51 -28.65 -10.84
CA GLU A 135 12.28 -30.02 -11.29
C GLU A 135 13.53 -30.61 -11.94
N CYS A 136 14.42 -29.77 -12.47
CA CYS A 136 15.69 -30.23 -13.04
C CYS A 136 16.78 -30.45 -11.97
N GLY A 137 16.48 -30.17 -10.71
CA GLY A 137 17.41 -30.43 -9.61
C GLY A 137 18.20 -29.25 -9.10
N TYR A 138 17.93 -28.05 -9.57
CA TYR A 138 18.59 -26.87 -9.06
C TYR A 138 18.11 -26.56 -7.66
N PRO A 139 18.94 -25.93 -6.81
CA PRO A 139 18.56 -25.71 -5.41
C PRO A 139 17.48 -24.64 -5.27
N ALA A 140 16.55 -24.89 -4.34
CA ALA A 140 15.48 -23.97 -4.04
C ALA A 140 15.97 -22.87 -3.09
N SER A 141 15.37 -21.69 -3.19
CA SER A 141 15.70 -20.54 -2.34
C SER A 141 14.44 -20.03 -1.66
N LEU A 142 14.40 -20.08 -0.34
CA LEU A 142 13.28 -19.56 0.42
C LEU A 142 13.08 -18.07 0.17
N TYR A 143 14.20 -17.34 0.06
CA TYR A 143 14.15 -15.91 -0.24
C TYR A 143 13.39 -15.63 -1.54
N PHE A 144 13.65 -16.42 -2.56
CA PHE A 144 13.00 -16.24 -3.87
C PHE A 144 11.52 -16.57 -3.80
N PHE A 145 11.16 -17.66 -3.10
CA PHE A 145 9.75 -17.98 -2.87
C PHE A 145 9.03 -16.83 -2.18
N ASN A 146 9.66 -16.26 -1.15
CA ASN A 146 9.04 -15.17 -0.40
C ASN A 146 8.84 -13.92 -1.27
N ILE A 147 9.80 -13.61 -2.14
CA ILE A 147 9.69 -12.48 -3.06
C ILE A 147 8.49 -12.68 -4.01
N LEU A 148 8.36 -13.87 -4.57
CA LEU A 148 7.26 -14.17 -5.49
C LEU A 148 5.91 -14.12 -4.79
N MET A 149 5.84 -14.69 -3.58
CA MET A 149 4.60 -14.62 -2.79
C MET A 149 4.18 -13.19 -2.54
N HIS A 150 5.15 -12.35 -2.15
CA HIS A 150 4.88 -10.95 -1.88
C HIS A 150 4.30 -10.27 -3.11
N ARG A 151 4.90 -10.53 -4.26
CA ARG A 151 4.43 -9.90 -5.50
C ARG A 151 3.02 -10.37 -5.87
N PHE A 152 2.75 -11.66 -5.77
CA PHE A 152 1.41 -12.16 -6.08
C PHE A 152 0.37 -11.64 -5.10
N CYS A 153 0.72 -11.53 -3.82
CA CYS A 153 -0.19 -10.94 -2.83
C CYS A 153 -0.47 -9.48 -3.14
N LYS A 154 0.57 -8.73 -3.50
CA LYS A 154 0.44 -7.32 -3.84
C LYS A 154 -0.47 -7.12 -5.06
N ASP A 155 -0.40 -8.03 -6.02
CA ASP A 155 -1.22 -7.98 -7.23
C ASP A 155 -2.64 -8.54 -7.00
N GLY A 156 -2.93 -9.04 -5.81
CA GLY A 156 -4.23 -9.62 -5.49
C GLY A 156 -4.43 -11.03 -6.00
N ASP A 157 -3.35 -11.69 -6.45
CA ASP A 157 -3.42 -13.04 -7.01
C ASP A 157 -3.12 -14.05 -5.92
N ILE A 158 -4.09 -14.24 -5.03
CA ILE A 158 -3.89 -15.05 -3.83
C ILE A 158 -3.71 -16.53 -4.16
N ARG A 159 -4.31 -17.01 -5.24
CA ARG A 159 -4.17 -18.40 -5.63
C ARG A 159 -2.72 -18.74 -5.97
N LEU A 160 -2.06 -17.87 -6.74
CA LEU A 160 -0.66 -18.06 -7.07
C LEU A 160 0.23 -17.93 -5.84
N ALA A 161 -0.08 -16.96 -4.96
CA ALA A 161 0.67 -16.82 -3.72
C ALA A 161 0.58 -18.09 -2.87
N GLN A 162 -0.62 -18.69 -2.79
CA GLN A 162 -0.82 -19.93 -2.07
C GLN A 162 -0.02 -21.07 -2.71
N SER A 163 -0.02 -21.14 -4.05
CA SER A 163 0.74 -22.16 -4.78
C SER A 163 2.23 -22.06 -4.47
N VAL A 164 2.76 -20.84 -4.42
CA VAL A 164 4.17 -20.62 -4.10
C VAL A 164 4.45 -21.09 -2.67
N PHE A 165 3.57 -20.72 -1.75
CA PHE A 165 3.71 -21.13 -0.34
C PHE A 165 3.73 -22.65 -0.21
N ASP A 166 2.80 -23.32 -0.87
CA ASP A 166 2.71 -24.79 -0.82
C ASP A 166 3.96 -25.45 -1.40
N ALA A 167 4.58 -24.82 -2.40
CA ALA A 167 5.78 -25.35 -3.03
C ALA A 167 7.01 -25.30 -2.11
N ILE A 168 7.00 -24.46 -1.09
CA ILE A 168 8.16 -24.34 -0.18
C ILE A 168 8.48 -25.70 0.45
N THR A 169 7.47 -26.36 1.01
CA THR A 169 7.67 -27.68 1.63
C THR A 169 7.87 -28.77 0.57
N LYS A 170 7.21 -28.65 -0.57
CA LYS A 170 7.41 -29.58 -1.65
C LYS A 170 8.89 -29.69 -2.04
N TRP A 171 9.61 -28.59 -2.02
CA TRP A 171 11.01 -28.55 -2.43
C TRP A 171 11.97 -28.63 -1.25
N GLY A 172 11.49 -29.12 -0.09
CA GLY A 172 12.35 -29.47 1.03
C GLY A 172 12.72 -28.33 1.93
N LEU A 173 12.04 -27.20 1.82
CA LEU A 173 12.28 -26.05 2.69
C LEU A 173 11.15 -25.91 3.70
N ARG A 174 11.36 -25.06 4.68
CA ARG A 174 10.36 -24.76 5.71
C ARG A 174 9.97 -23.30 5.62
N PRO A 175 8.65 -23.00 5.60
CA PRO A 175 8.23 -21.61 5.62
C PRO A 175 8.75 -20.90 6.87
N SER A 176 9.19 -19.66 6.70
CA SER A 176 9.66 -18.83 7.80
C SER A 176 8.52 -17.93 8.27
N VAL A 177 8.79 -17.13 9.32
CA VAL A 177 7.82 -16.13 9.76
C VAL A 177 7.49 -15.16 8.62
N VAL A 178 8.47 -14.82 7.79
CA VAL A 178 8.24 -13.96 6.62
C VAL A 178 7.26 -14.62 5.65
N SER A 179 7.42 -15.92 5.41
CA SER A 179 6.52 -16.66 4.50
C SER A 179 5.07 -16.60 4.98
N TYR A 180 4.86 -16.93 6.26
CA TYR A 180 3.51 -16.91 6.84
C TYR A 180 2.93 -15.49 6.84
N ASN A 181 3.72 -14.51 7.25
CA ASN A 181 3.25 -13.12 7.33
C ASN A 181 2.84 -12.59 5.96
N THR A 182 3.63 -12.91 4.93
CA THR A 182 3.36 -12.46 3.57
C THR A 182 2.02 -13.01 3.07
N LEU A 183 1.83 -14.31 3.23
CA LEU A 183 0.58 -14.94 2.77
C LEU A 183 -0.61 -14.47 3.61
N MET A 184 -0.41 -14.36 4.92
CA MET A 184 -1.44 -13.89 5.85
C MET A 184 -1.92 -12.49 5.46
N ASN A 185 -0.98 -11.58 5.20
CA ASN A 185 -1.31 -10.22 4.79
C ASN A 185 -2.08 -10.23 3.46
N GLY A 186 -1.72 -11.11 2.56
CA GLY A 186 -2.41 -11.24 1.28
C GLY A 186 -3.88 -11.60 1.46
N TYR A 187 -4.16 -12.58 2.32
CA TYR A 187 -5.54 -12.98 2.60
C TYR A 187 -6.32 -11.88 3.31
N ILE A 188 -5.71 -11.25 4.30
CA ILE A 188 -6.37 -10.22 5.09
C ILE A 188 -6.71 -9.00 4.24
N ARG A 189 -5.83 -8.62 3.32
CA ARG A 189 -6.10 -7.50 2.41
C ARG A 189 -7.30 -7.79 1.51
N LEU A 190 -7.59 -9.07 1.26
CA LEU A 190 -8.76 -9.47 0.48
C LEU A 190 -10.00 -9.70 1.35
N GLY A 191 -9.91 -9.44 2.64
CA GLY A 191 -11.03 -9.58 3.56
C GLY A 191 -11.22 -10.97 4.13
N ASP A 192 -10.26 -11.86 3.96
CA ASP A 192 -10.39 -13.25 4.44
C ASP A 192 -9.69 -13.41 5.79
N LEU A 193 -10.33 -12.92 6.84
CA LEU A 193 -9.81 -13.02 8.20
C LEU A 193 -9.68 -14.47 8.66
N ASP A 194 -10.64 -15.32 8.29
CA ASP A 194 -10.62 -16.72 8.71
C ASP A 194 -9.33 -17.39 8.25
N GLU A 195 -8.92 -17.14 7.02
CA GLU A 195 -7.71 -17.72 6.49
C GLU A 195 -6.47 -17.13 7.19
N GLY A 196 -6.53 -15.85 7.54
CA GLY A 196 -5.45 -15.23 8.33
C GLY A 196 -5.23 -15.93 9.65
N PHE A 197 -6.32 -16.21 10.38
CA PHE A 197 -6.21 -16.90 11.66
C PHE A 197 -5.84 -18.36 11.50
N ARG A 198 -6.28 -19.00 10.43
CA ARG A 198 -5.88 -20.37 10.14
C ARG A 198 -4.36 -20.45 9.93
N LEU A 199 -3.80 -19.47 9.23
CA LEU A 199 -2.35 -19.41 9.01
C LEU A 199 -1.59 -19.17 10.31
N LYS A 200 -2.16 -18.35 11.23
CA LYS A 200 -1.55 -18.16 12.54
C LYS A 200 -1.47 -19.50 13.30
N SER A 201 -2.56 -20.26 13.27
CA SER A 201 -2.58 -21.59 13.91
C SER A 201 -1.57 -22.52 13.26
N ALA A 202 -1.48 -22.50 11.93
CA ALA A 202 -0.54 -23.35 11.20
C ALA A 202 0.90 -23.00 11.53
N MET A 203 1.21 -21.71 11.65
CA MET A 203 2.59 -21.32 11.96
C MET A 203 2.98 -21.76 13.37
N LEU A 204 2.06 -21.62 14.33
CA LEU A 204 2.31 -22.09 15.69
C LEU A 204 2.50 -23.61 15.73
N ALA A 205 1.67 -24.35 14.99
CA ALA A 205 1.78 -25.82 14.93
C ALA A 205 3.10 -26.26 14.31
N SER A 206 3.67 -25.45 13.42
CA SER A 206 4.95 -25.73 12.78
C SER A 206 6.16 -25.28 13.61
N GLY A 207 5.92 -24.68 14.76
CA GLY A 207 7.01 -24.18 15.61
C GLY A 207 7.55 -22.83 15.21
N VAL A 208 6.87 -22.12 14.34
CA VAL A 208 7.26 -20.77 13.91
C VAL A 208 6.54 -19.76 14.79
N GLN A 209 7.29 -18.91 15.49
CA GLN A 209 6.70 -17.98 16.43
C GLN A 209 6.25 -16.70 15.74
N PRO A 210 4.99 -16.28 15.97
CA PRO A 210 4.54 -14.99 15.45
C PRO A 210 5.40 -13.84 15.99
N ASP A 211 5.65 -12.85 15.16
CA ASP A 211 6.39 -11.66 15.55
C ASP A 211 5.45 -10.46 15.60
N VAL A 212 6.02 -9.27 15.85
CA VAL A 212 5.25 -8.02 15.92
C VAL A 212 4.47 -7.80 14.63
N TYR A 213 5.08 -8.10 13.50
CA TYR A 213 4.43 -7.90 12.21
C TYR A 213 3.21 -8.83 12.05
N THR A 214 3.31 -10.07 12.52
CA THR A 214 2.19 -11.02 12.50
C THR A 214 0.98 -10.43 13.21
N TYR A 215 1.20 -9.95 14.44
CA TYR A 215 0.12 -9.37 15.21
C TYR A 215 -0.42 -8.09 14.59
N SER A 216 0.47 -7.27 14.03
CA SER A 216 0.05 -6.02 13.38
C SER A 216 -0.90 -6.29 12.20
N VAL A 217 -0.57 -7.30 11.40
CA VAL A 217 -1.41 -7.67 10.25
C VAL A 217 -2.79 -8.14 10.72
N LEU A 218 -2.81 -9.01 11.71
CA LEU A 218 -4.08 -9.56 12.22
C LEU A 218 -4.91 -8.48 12.93
N ILE A 219 -4.28 -7.64 13.73
CA ILE A 219 -4.95 -6.53 14.42
C ILE A 219 -5.56 -5.58 13.40
N ASN A 220 -4.80 -5.23 12.38
CA ASN A 220 -5.30 -4.37 11.32
C ASN A 220 -6.51 -5.00 10.64
N GLY A 221 -6.47 -6.26 10.36
CA GLY A 221 -7.60 -7.01 9.82
C GLY A 221 -8.84 -6.93 10.70
N UNK A 222 -8.63 -7.12 11.94
CA UNK A 222 -9.57 -7.13 12.80
C UNK A 222 -10.15 -5.91 12.89
N CYS A 223 -9.46 -4.72 12.90
CA CYS A 223 -9.98 -3.36 12.97
C CYS A 223 -10.78 -2.97 11.74
N LYS A 224 -10.31 -3.37 10.57
CA LYS A 224 -11.03 -3.08 9.32
C LYS A 224 -12.42 -3.71 9.27
N GLU A 225 -12.61 -4.81 9.97
CA GLU A 225 -13.91 -5.49 10.02
C GLU A 225 -14.72 -5.09 11.25
N SER A 226 -14.30 -4.03 11.93
CA SER A 226 -14.97 -3.51 13.13
C SER A 226 -15.05 -4.53 14.26
N LYS A 227 -14.06 -5.39 14.36
CA LYS A 227 -13.97 -6.37 15.43
C LYS A 227 -12.93 -5.97 16.47
N UNK A 228 -13.18 -5.14 17.00
CA UNK A 228 -12.37 -4.53 17.81
C UNK A 228 -11.97 -5.29 18.97
N ASP A 229 -13.00 -6.00 19.56
CA ASP A 229 -12.69 -6.84 20.73
C ASP A 229 -11.62 -7.88 20.38
N ASP A 230 -11.74 -8.48 19.20
CA ASP A 230 -10.76 -9.46 18.73
C ASP A 230 -9.38 -8.82 18.57
N ALA A 231 -9.34 -7.59 18.04
CA ALA A 231 -8.09 -6.87 17.90
C ALA A 231 -7.44 -6.62 19.27
N ASN A 232 -8.25 -6.26 20.26
CA ASN A 232 -7.75 -6.02 21.61
C ASN A 232 -7.21 -7.29 22.25
N GLU A 233 -7.87 -8.42 22.00
CA GLU A 233 -7.40 -9.71 22.51
C GLU A 233 -6.03 -10.07 21.93
N LEU A 234 -5.85 -9.80 20.63
CA LEU A 234 -4.56 -10.03 19.96
C LEU A 234 -3.48 -9.13 20.54
N PHE A 235 -3.84 -7.89 20.83
CA PHE A 235 -2.90 -6.95 21.42
C PHE A 235 -2.46 -7.44 22.81
N ASP A 236 -3.42 -7.89 23.62
CA ASP A 236 -3.09 -8.44 24.94
C ASP A 236 -2.21 -9.70 24.82
N GLU A 237 -2.52 -10.55 23.85
CA GLU A 237 -1.74 -11.76 23.61
C GLU A 237 -0.29 -11.43 23.25
N MET A 238 -0.09 -10.43 22.39
CA MET A 238 1.28 -10.06 22.00
C MET A 238 2.06 -9.50 23.19
N LEU A 239 1.39 -8.75 24.07
CA LEU A 239 2.04 -8.23 25.28
C LEU A 239 2.42 -9.37 26.24
N VAL A 240 1.54 -10.35 26.41
CA VAL A 240 1.82 -11.50 27.27
C VAL A 240 3.04 -12.28 26.74
N LYS A 241 3.20 -12.36 25.46
CA LYS A 241 4.35 -13.04 24.84
C LYS A 241 5.64 -12.23 24.90
N GLY A 242 5.59 -11.03 25.45
CA GLY A 242 6.77 -10.20 25.58
C GLY A 242 7.14 -9.42 24.34
N LEU A 243 6.27 -9.37 23.35
CA LEU A 243 6.51 -8.59 22.15
C LEU A 243 6.19 -7.13 22.41
N VAL A 244 7.03 -6.24 21.88
CA VAL A 244 6.87 -4.80 22.08
C VAL A 244 6.14 -4.22 20.87
N PRO A 245 4.90 -3.68 21.07
CA PRO A 245 4.20 -3.08 19.94
C PRO A 245 4.95 -1.88 19.35
N ASN A 246 4.82 -1.74 18.08
CA ASN A 246 5.40 -0.57 17.44
C ASN A 246 4.32 0.50 17.22
N UNK A 247 4.55 1.44 16.79
CA UNK A 247 3.74 2.46 16.54
C UNK A 247 2.57 2.09 15.81
N VAL A 248 2.93 1.49 14.76
CA VAL A 248 1.81 1.09 13.90
C VAL A 248 0.74 0.30 14.70
N UNK A 249 1.00 -0.42 15.60
CA UNK A 249 0.17 -1.13 16.31
C UNK A 249 -0.67 -0.36 17.12
N PHE A 250 0.00 0.48 17.82
CA PHE A 250 -0.73 1.39 18.70
C PHE A 250 -1.70 2.28 17.93
N THR A 251 -1.20 2.89 16.86
CA THR A 251 -2.01 3.80 16.05
C THR A 251 -3.22 3.10 15.44
N THR A 252 -3.02 1.90 14.94
CA THR A 252 -4.10 1.11 14.33
C THR A 252 -5.20 0.80 15.35
N LEU A 253 -4.80 0.41 16.56
CA LEU A 253 -5.77 0.11 17.61
C LEU A 253 -6.52 1.35 18.07
N ILE A 254 -5.80 2.46 18.23
CA ILE A 254 -6.43 3.72 18.63
C ILE A 254 -7.48 4.12 17.59
N ASP A 255 -7.11 4.09 16.33
CA ASP A 255 -8.01 4.46 15.24
C ASP A 255 -9.22 3.51 15.18
N GLY A 256 -8.97 2.21 15.30
CA GLY A 256 -10.05 1.22 15.26
C GLY A 256 -11.05 1.38 16.39
N HIS A 257 -10.55 1.57 17.62
CA HIS A 257 -11.44 1.75 18.77
C HIS A 257 -12.23 3.06 18.66
N CYS A 258 -11.58 4.13 18.18
CA CYS A 258 -12.28 5.41 18.01
C CYS A 258 -13.39 5.30 16.97
N LYS A 259 -13.13 4.62 15.86
CA LYS A 259 -14.13 4.44 14.81
C LYS A 259 -15.32 3.61 15.27
N ASN A 260 -15.09 2.71 16.24
CA ASN A 260 -16.15 1.88 16.81
C ASN A 260 -16.82 2.52 18.03
N GLY A 261 -16.52 3.79 18.30
CA GLY A 261 -17.15 4.49 19.41
C GLY A 261 -16.62 4.10 20.77
N ARG A 262 -15.47 3.44 20.83
CA ARG A 262 -14.90 2.94 22.09
C ARG A 262 -13.66 3.76 22.46
N VAL A 263 -13.88 5.07 22.63
CA VAL A 263 -12.78 5.99 22.87
C VAL A 263 -12.10 5.73 24.23
N ASP A 264 -12.80 5.13 25.20
CA ASP A 264 -12.19 4.77 26.48
C ASP A 264 -11.05 3.78 26.27
N LEU A 265 -11.28 2.76 25.45
CA LEU A 265 -10.23 1.79 25.12
C LEU A 265 -9.10 2.43 24.34
N ALA A 266 -9.45 3.32 23.43
CA ALA A 266 -8.43 4.06 22.66
C ALA A 266 -7.54 4.87 23.59
N MET A 267 -8.13 5.49 24.62
CA MET A 267 -7.35 6.27 25.60
C MET A 267 -6.42 5.39 26.43
N GLU A 268 -6.86 4.16 26.76
CA GLU A 268 -6.00 3.21 27.46
C GLU A 268 -4.80 2.82 26.61
N ILE A 269 -5.04 2.57 25.31
CA ILE A 269 -3.98 2.25 24.37
C ILE A 269 -3.01 3.43 24.24
N TYR A 270 -3.55 4.67 24.20
CA TYR A 270 -2.75 5.87 24.14
C TYR A 270 -1.81 5.96 25.36
N LYS A 271 -2.33 5.69 26.55
CA LYS A 271 -1.52 5.74 27.77
C LYS A 271 -0.41 4.68 27.72
N GLN A 272 -0.72 3.49 27.23
CA GLN A 272 0.29 2.45 27.07
C GLN A 272 1.36 2.86 26.09
N MET A 273 0.96 3.51 24.99
CA MET A 273 1.88 4.03 23.99
C MET A 273 2.88 5.00 24.61
N LEU A 274 2.37 5.93 25.42
CA LEU A 274 3.22 6.88 26.12
C LEU A 274 4.17 6.19 27.10
N SER A 275 3.71 5.14 27.79
CA SER A 275 4.53 4.40 28.74
C SER A 275 5.70 3.70 28.05
N GLN A 276 5.59 3.42 26.76
CA GLN A 276 6.64 2.84 25.95
C GLN A 276 7.57 3.89 25.34
N SER A 277 7.41 5.14 25.76
CA SER A 277 8.16 6.30 25.22
C SER A 277 7.89 6.56 23.75
N LEU A 278 6.74 6.14 23.25
CA LEU A 278 6.28 6.41 21.89
C LEU A 278 5.29 7.55 21.93
N SER A 279 5.38 8.47 20.98
CA SER A 279 4.48 9.61 20.89
C SER A 279 3.62 9.53 19.64
N PRO A 280 2.30 9.76 19.77
CA PRO A 280 1.44 9.80 18.59
C PRO A 280 1.79 10.97 17.69
N ASP A 281 1.43 10.85 16.43
CA ASP A 281 1.51 11.97 15.48
C ASP A 281 0.24 12.83 15.57
N LEU A 282 0.21 13.88 14.77
CA LEU A 282 -0.92 14.80 14.74
C LEU A 282 -2.23 14.10 14.36
N ILE A 283 -2.16 13.19 13.40
CA ILE A 283 -3.35 12.46 12.94
C ILE A 283 -3.97 11.65 14.08
N THR A 284 -3.14 10.96 14.85
CA THR A 284 -3.60 10.15 15.99
C THR A 284 -4.23 11.03 17.07
N TYR A 285 -3.60 12.17 17.40
CA TYR A 285 -4.18 13.09 18.36
C TYR A 285 -5.53 13.61 17.87
N ASN A 286 -5.63 13.98 16.60
CA ASN A 286 -6.90 14.45 16.03
C ASN A 286 -7.98 13.38 16.10
N THR A 287 -7.62 12.12 15.86
CA THR A 287 -8.55 11.01 15.96
C THR A 287 -9.08 10.86 17.39
N LEU A 288 -8.19 10.92 18.36
CA LEU A 288 -8.59 10.82 19.77
C LEU A 288 -9.47 12.00 20.20
N ILE A 289 -9.08 13.21 19.80
CA ILE A 289 -9.83 14.42 20.12
C ILE A 289 -11.23 14.33 19.50
N TYR A 290 -11.32 13.87 18.24
CA TYR A 290 -12.62 13.69 17.60
C TYR A 290 -13.50 12.71 18.36
N GLY A 291 -12.92 11.56 18.75
CA GLY A 291 -13.67 10.55 19.51
C GLY A 291 -14.16 11.06 20.86
N LEU A 292 -13.30 11.82 21.57
CA LEU A 292 -13.67 12.39 22.86
C LEU A 292 -14.75 13.45 22.71
N CYS A 293 -14.67 14.30 21.70
CA CYS A 293 -15.68 15.32 21.43
C CYS A 293 -17.01 14.67 21.07
N LYS A 294 -16.99 13.61 20.27
CA LYS A 294 -18.20 12.91 19.87
C LYS A 294 -18.88 12.27 21.09
N LYS A 295 -18.08 11.80 22.04
CA LYS A 295 -18.61 11.24 23.31
C LYS A 295 -19.10 12.33 24.24
N GLY A 296 -18.65 13.56 24.07
CA GLY A 296 -18.99 14.68 24.94
C GLY A 296 -17.98 14.91 26.06
N ASP A 297 -16.84 14.23 26.03
CA ASP A 297 -15.80 14.39 27.04
C ASP A 297 -14.84 15.50 26.67
N LEU A 298 -15.31 16.74 26.78
CA LEU A 298 -14.52 17.91 26.39
C LEU A 298 -13.33 18.13 27.30
N LYS A 299 -13.44 17.75 28.57
CA LYS A 299 -12.35 17.93 29.52
C LYS A 299 -11.11 17.14 29.08
N GLN A 300 -11.30 15.86 28.72
CA GLN A 300 -10.19 15.07 28.22
C GLN A 300 -9.69 15.56 26.88
N ALA A 301 -10.60 16.03 26.00
CA ALA A 301 -10.20 16.58 24.70
C ALA A 301 -9.28 17.79 24.89
N HIS A 302 -9.61 18.68 25.81
CA HIS A 302 -8.75 19.84 26.13
C HIS A 302 -7.42 19.41 26.71
N HIS A 303 -7.44 18.38 27.55
CA HIS A 303 -6.22 17.84 28.14
C HIS A 303 -5.28 17.30 27.06
N LEU A 304 -5.84 16.66 26.05
CA LEU A 304 -5.04 16.11 24.95
C LEU A 304 -4.42 17.23 24.10
N ILE A 305 -5.16 18.33 23.89
CA ILE A 305 -4.59 19.42 23.10
C ILE A 305 -3.41 20.04 23.85
N ASP A 306 -3.48 20.11 25.17
CA ASP A 306 -2.37 20.58 25.98
C ASP A 306 -1.19 19.62 25.91
N GLU A 307 -1.46 18.32 25.96
CA GLU A 307 -0.40 17.31 25.86
C GLU A 307 0.30 17.36 24.52
N MET A 308 -0.45 17.50 23.44
CA MET A 308 0.15 17.52 22.11
C MET A 308 1.01 18.78 21.93
N SER A 309 0.59 19.92 22.52
CA SER A 309 1.38 21.14 22.48
C SER A 309 2.71 20.98 23.24
N UNK A 310 2.47 20.38 24.12
CA UNK A 310 3.52 20.09 24.92
C UNK A 310 4.53 19.27 24.34
N LYS A 311 4.30 18.48 23.54
CA LYS A 311 5.19 17.62 22.77
C LYS A 311 5.68 18.29 21.48
N GLY A 312 5.36 19.54 21.31
CA GLY A 312 5.79 20.30 20.15
C GLY A 312 4.94 20.12 18.90
N LEU A 313 3.80 19.46 19.01
CA LEU A 313 2.86 19.34 17.90
C LEU A 313 1.86 20.47 17.95
N LYS A 314 1.75 21.20 16.85
CA LYS A 314 0.79 22.31 16.77
C LYS A 314 -0.57 21.81 16.32
N PRO A 315 -1.64 22.16 17.04
CA PRO A 315 -2.97 21.85 16.53
C PRO A 315 -3.16 22.45 15.14
N ASP A 316 -3.83 21.71 14.28
CA ASP A 316 -4.12 22.22 12.94
C ASP A 316 -5.59 22.60 12.84
N LYS A 317 -6.01 22.94 11.61
CA LYS A 317 -7.39 23.34 11.35
C LYS A 317 -8.38 22.26 11.77
N ILE A 318 -8.03 20.99 11.53
CA ILE A 318 -8.89 19.87 11.90
C ILE A 318 -9.06 19.80 13.43
N THR A 319 -7.97 19.97 14.17
CA THR A 319 -8.01 19.96 15.63
C THR A 319 -8.98 21.02 16.17
N TYR A 320 -8.80 22.25 15.71
CA TYR A 320 -9.62 23.36 16.19
C TYR A 320 -11.08 23.21 15.77
N THR A 321 -11.32 22.81 14.52
CA THR A 321 -12.69 22.64 14.03
C THR A 321 -13.43 21.57 14.83
N THR A 322 -12.75 20.47 15.13
CA THR A 322 -13.31 19.38 15.94
C THR A 322 -13.67 19.87 17.34
N LEU A 323 -12.78 20.62 17.98
CA LEU A 323 -13.02 21.13 19.32
C LEU A 323 -14.16 22.15 19.33
N ILE A 324 -14.19 23.05 18.36
CA ILE A 324 -15.25 24.04 18.25
C ILE A 324 -16.61 23.34 18.08
N ASP A 325 -16.67 22.38 17.18
CA ASP A 325 -17.90 21.64 16.95
C ASP A 325 -18.35 20.89 18.21
N GLY A 326 -17.40 20.25 18.90
CA GLY A 326 -17.71 19.54 20.14
C GLY A 326 -18.22 20.46 21.23
N CYS A 327 -17.58 21.61 21.38
CA CYS A 327 -18.02 22.63 22.38
C CYS A 327 -19.43 23.10 22.04
N CYS A 328 -19.71 23.36 20.76
CA CYS A 328 -21.04 23.83 20.35
C CYS A 328 -22.11 22.79 20.65
N LYS A 329 -21.83 21.53 20.38
CA LYS A 329 -22.79 20.46 20.64
C LYS A 329 -23.09 20.27 22.11
N GLU A 330 -22.10 20.54 22.96
CA GLU A 330 -22.29 20.45 24.42
C GLU A 330 -22.78 21.75 25.03
N GLY A 331 -22.99 22.79 24.23
CA GLY A 331 -23.47 24.06 24.70
C GLY A 331 -22.40 24.92 25.39
N ASP A 332 -21.14 24.57 25.28
CA ASP A 332 -20.04 25.33 25.86
C ASP A 332 -19.51 26.34 24.84
N LEU A 333 -20.26 27.37 24.60
CA LEU A 333 -19.90 28.36 23.60
C LEU A 333 -18.66 29.16 23.97
N ASP A 334 -18.47 29.39 25.26
CA ASP A 334 -17.27 30.13 25.72
C ASP A 334 -15.97 29.40 25.31
N UNK A 335 -15.96 28.22 25.29
CA UNK A 335 -14.94 27.49 24.94
C UNK A 335 -14.74 27.44 23.57
N ALA A 336 -15.83 27.30 22.93
CA ALA A 336 -15.79 27.35 21.47
C ALA A 336 -15.17 28.66 20.99
N PHE A 337 -15.54 29.75 21.57
CA PHE A 337 -14.96 31.05 21.20
C PHE A 337 -13.50 31.15 21.58
N GLU A 338 -13.09 30.54 22.67
CA GLU A 338 -11.67 30.48 23.04
C GLU A 338 -10.86 29.77 21.97
N HIS A 339 -11.39 28.68 21.49
CA HIS A 339 -10.72 27.97 20.41
C HIS A 339 -10.70 28.72 19.08
N UNK A 340 -11.63 29.27 18.84
CA UNK A 340 -11.75 30.05 17.80
C UNK A 340 -10.79 31.05 17.76
N LYS A 341 -10.57 31.74 18.90
CA LYS A 341 -9.57 32.81 19.10
C LYS A 341 -8.15 32.27 18.90
N ARG A 342 -7.85 31.15 19.52
CA ARG A 342 -6.55 30.52 19.37
C ARG A 342 -6.28 30.11 17.90
N MET A 343 -7.28 29.62 17.22
CA MET A 343 -7.16 29.24 15.81
C MET A 343 -6.76 30.44 14.95
N ILE A 344 -7.44 31.57 15.18
CA ILE A 344 -7.16 32.83 14.46
C ILE A 344 -5.74 33.33 14.76
N GLN A 345 -5.34 33.24 16.02
CA GLN A 345 -3.99 33.67 16.42
C GLN A 345 -2.91 32.83 15.73
N GLU A 346 -3.21 31.63 15.42
CA GLU A 346 -2.25 30.72 14.73
C GLU A 346 -2.45 30.71 13.24
N ASN A 347 -3.15 31.72 12.73
CA ASN A 347 -3.38 31.90 11.28
C ASN A 347 -4.24 30.83 10.61
N UNK A 348 -5.11 30.14 11.31
CA UNK A 348 -5.95 29.28 10.80
C UNK A 348 -7.11 30.03 10.59
N ARG A 349 -7.72 29.71 9.62
CA ARG A 349 -8.98 30.40 9.32
C ARG A 349 -10.16 29.48 9.58
N LEU A 350 -11.20 30.03 10.16
CA LEU A 350 -12.47 29.33 10.27
C LEU A 350 -13.01 29.06 8.86
N ASP A 351 -13.52 27.89 8.70
CA ASP A 351 -14.21 27.56 7.43
C ASP A 351 -15.73 27.55 7.66
N UNK A 352 -16.40 27.22 6.86
CA UNK A 352 -17.72 27.16 6.92
C UNK A 352 -18.21 26.42 7.99
N VAL A 353 -17.64 25.26 7.99
CA VAL A 353 -18.09 24.36 9.04
C VAL A 353 -17.99 24.98 10.46
N UNK A 354 -17.16 25.62 10.64
CA UNK A 354 -16.95 26.19 11.81
C UNK A 354 -17.84 27.23 12.11
N TYR A 355 -17.89 28.16 11.17
CA TYR A 355 -18.87 29.25 11.34
C TYR A 355 -20.27 28.70 11.55
N THR A 356 -20.66 27.73 10.75
CA THR A 356 -22.00 27.12 10.86
C THR A 356 -22.19 26.48 12.24
N ALA A 357 -21.18 25.79 12.75
CA ALA A 357 -21.27 25.17 14.07
C ALA A 357 -21.45 26.23 15.17
N LEU A 358 -20.71 27.33 15.09
CA LEU A 358 -20.82 28.41 16.05
C LEU A 358 -22.21 29.08 16.00
N ILE A 359 -22.68 29.32 14.78
CA ILE A 359 -24.01 29.93 14.61
C ILE A 359 -25.09 29.00 15.18
N SER A 360 -24.97 27.69 14.86
CA SER A 360 -25.93 26.70 15.37
C SER A 360 -25.94 26.66 16.90
N GLY A 361 -24.74 26.68 17.51
CA GLY A 361 -24.62 26.71 18.97
C GLY A 361 -25.23 27.96 19.58
N LEU A 362 -24.97 29.12 18.98
CA LEU A 362 -25.54 30.39 19.45
C LEU A 362 -27.05 30.38 19.32
N CYS A 363 -27.60 29.89 18.27
CA CYS A 363 -29.03 29.72 18.09
C CYS A 363 -29.63 28.80 19.16
N UNK A 364 -28.92 27.92 19.37
CA UNK A 364 -29.34 27.00 20.29
C UNK A 364 -29.43 27.52 21.58
N GLU A 365 -28.68 28.45 21.97
CA GLU A 365 -28.76 29.18 23.26
C GLU A 365 -29.63 30.43 23.23
N GLY A 366 -30.28 30.65 22.14
CA GLY A 366 -31.14 31.84 22.03
C GLY A 366 -30.37 33.15 21.86
N ARG A 367 -29.11 33.07 21.46
CA ARG A 367 -28.26 34.27 21.33
C ARG A 367 -28.30 34.76 19.88
N SER A 368 -29.46 35.27 19.47
CA SER A 368 -29.73 35.64 18.08
C SER A 368 -28.84 36.80 17.60
N VAL A 369 -28.56 37.78 18.44
CA VAL A 369 -27.72 38.92 18.06
C VAL A 369 -26.30 38.46 17.78
N ASP A 370 -25.76 37.58 18.64
CA ASP A 370 -24.42 37.04 18.46
C ASP A 370 -24.35 36.12 17.22
N ALA A 371 -25.43 35.37 16.96
CA ALA A 371 -25.49 34.52 15.76
C ALA A 371 -25.44 35.36 14.49
N GLU A 372 -26.12 36.51 14.49
CA GLU A 372 -26.07 37.43 13.36
C GLU A 372 -24.68 38.04 13.19
N LYS A 373 -24.00 38.36 14.31
CA LYS A 373 -22.63 38.86 14.25
C LYS A 373 -21.71 37.85 13.58
N MET A 374 -21.87 36.58 13.90
CA MET A 374 -21.09 35.51 13.26
C MET A 374 -21.41 35.39 11.76
N LEU A 375 -22.69 35.55 11.40
CA LEU A 375 -23.09 35.55 10.00
C LEU A 375 -22.39 36.70 9.26
N ARG A 376 -22.39 37.90 9.84
CA ARG A 376 -21.72 39.05 9.23
C ARG A 376 -20.24 38.84 9.07
N GLU A 377 -19.60 38.25 10.07
CA GLU A 377 -18.18 37.94 10.00
C GLU A 377 -17.91 36.92 8.91
N MET A 378 -18.76 35.90 8.81
CA MET A 378 -18.66 34.89 7.76
C MET A 378 -18.72 35.50 6.36
N LEU A 379 -19.69 36.42 6.18
CA LEU A 379 -19.84 37.13 4.91
C LEU A 379 -18.61 38.01 4.61
N SER A 380 -18.09 38.66 5.66
CA SER A 380 -16.96 39.58 5.48
C SER A 380 -15.68 38.89 5.03
N VAL A 381 -15.50 37.63 5.35
CA VAL A 381 -14.34 36.84 4.86
C VAL A 381 -14.63 36.11 3.58
N GLY A 382 -15.76 36.38 2.95
CA GLY A 382 -16.09 35.82 1.63
C GLY A 382 -16.73 34.45 1.62
N LEU A 383 -17.13 33.95 2.78
CA LEU A 383 -17.84 32.69 2.87
C LEU A 383 -19.34 32.90 2.72
N LYS A 384 -20.01 31.97 2.04
CA LYS A 384 -21.44 32.10 1.78
C LYS A 384 -22.25 31.16 2.69
N PRO A 385 -23.09 31.72 3.56
CA PRO A 385 -23.98 30.87 4.37
C PRO A 385 -24.98 30.13 3.49
N ASP A 386 -25.34 28.92 3.92
CA ASP A 386 -26.37 28.18 3.20
C ASP A 386 -27.77 28.57 3.71
N ALA A 387 -28.81 28.00 3.07
CA ALA A 387 -30.20 28.28 3.41
C ALA A 387 -30.51 27.91 4.87
N ARG A 388 -29.93 26.79 5.34
CA ARG A 388 -30.14 26.31 6.70
C ARG A 388 -29.63 27.31 7.74
N THR A 389 -28.46 27.89 7.47
CA THR A 389 -27.84 28.87 8.37
C THR A 389 -28.75 30.11 8.52
N TYR A 390 -29.21 30.65 7.41
CA TYR A 390 -30.15 31.78 7.44
C TYR A 390 -31.42 31.41 8.21
N THR A 391 -31.97 30.23 7.94
CA THR A 391 -33.22 29.79 8.58
C THR A 391 -33.08 29.69 10.09
N MET A 392 -31.97 29.19 10.59
CA MET A 392 -31.72 29.09 12.02
C MET A 392 -31.75 30.46 12.69
N ILE A 393 -31.11 31.45 12.08
CA ILE A 393 -31.03 32.79 12.64
C ILE A 393 -32.38 33.50 12.58
N ILE A 394 -33.08 33.37 11.45
CA ILE A 394 -34.42 33.90 11.26
C ILE A 394 -35.35 33.37 12.36
N ASN A 395 -35.31 32.04 12.55
CA ASN A 395 -36.13 31.39 13.55
C ASN A 395 -35.91 31.97 14.95
N GLU A 396 -34.64 32.19 15.31
CA GLU A 396 -34.32 32.74 16.65
C GLU A 396 -34.83 34.16 16.85
N PHE A 397 -34.68 35.02 15.83
CA PHE A 397 -35.20 36.35 15.93
C PHE A 397 -36.72 36.36 16.06
N CYS A 398 -37.38 35.51 15.29
CA CYS A 398 -38.86 35.39 15.31
C CYS A 398 -39.34 34.83 16.66
N LYS A 399 -38.65 33.89 17.25
CA LYS A 399 -38.98 33.38 18.59
C LYS A 399 -38.94 34.47 19.65
N LYS A 400 -38.09 35.46 19.47
CA LYS A 400 -37.98 36.57 20.40
C LYS A 400 -38.90 37.74 20.08
N GLY A 401 -39.74 37.56 19.08
CA GLY A 401 -40.70 38.58 18.69
C GLY A 401 -40.14 39.60 17.71
N ASP A 402 -38.90 39.48 17.28
CA ASP A 402 -38.29 40.45 16.36
C ASP A 402 -38.55 40.02 14.91
N VAL A 403 -39.81 40.11 14.49
CA VAL A 403 -40.24 39.72 13.15
C VAL A 403 -39.62 40.61 12.07
N TRP A 404 -39.42 41.87 12.41
CA TRP A 404 -38.81 42.82 11.47
C TRP A 404 -37.39 42.37 11.08
N LYS A 405 -36.59 41.98 12.07
CA LYS A 405 -35.24 41.49 11.81
C LYS A 405 -35.27 40.17 11.02
N GLY A 406 -36.20 39.28 11.39
CA GLY A 406 -36.39 38.04 10.65
C GLY A 406 -36.75 38.26 9.20
N SER A 407 -37.63 39.24 8.95
CA SER A 407 -38.03 39.60 7.58
C SER A 407 -36.87 40.18 6.79
N LYS A 408 -36.07 41.01 7.43
CA LYS A 408 -34.87 41.59 6.80
C LYS A 408 -33.89 40.49 6.36
N LEU A 409 -33.63 39.55 7.26
CA LEU A 409 -32.77 38.40 6.95
C LEU A 409 -33.32 37.51 5.86
N LEU A 410 -34.63 37.37 5.83
CA LEU A 410 -35.30 36.60 4.73
C LEU A 410 -35.00 37.24 3.37
N LYS A 411 -35.08 38.58 3.32
CA LYS A 411 -34.79 39.29 2.07
C LYS A 411 -33.32 39.10 1.67
N GLU A 412 -32.42 39.13 2.62
CA GLU A 412 -30.99 38.88 2.36
C GLU A 412 -30.76 37.49 1.84
N MET A 413 -31.45 36.51 2.43
CA MET A 413 -31.38 35.11 2.03
C MET A 413 -31.79 34.96 0.57
N GLN A 414 -32.91 35.59 0.20
CA GLN A 414 -33.40 35.57 -1.18
C GLN A 414 -32.46 36.26 -2.13
N ARG A 415 -31.91 37.40 -1.73
CA ARG A 415 -30.96 38.16 -2.54
C ARG A 415 -29.69 37.35 -2.81
N ASP A 416 -29.29 36.50 -1.85
CA ASP A 416 -28.10 35.67 -2.00
C ASP A 416 -28.39 34.37 -2.75
N GLY A 417 -29.60 34.23 -3.30
CA GLY A 417 -29.93 33.13 -4.18
C GLY A 417 -30.56 31.90 -3.54
N HIS A 418 -30.91 32.01 -2.26
CA HIS A 418 -31.55 30.89 -1.56
C HIS A 418 -33.06 31.01 -1.63
N VAL A 419 -33.71 29.86 -1.74
CA VAL A 419 -35.18 29.80 -1.76
C VAL A 419 -35.68 29.45 -0.37
N PRO A 420 -36.40 30.34 0.32
CA PRO A 420 -36.93 30.02 1.64
C PRO A 420 -37.88 28.84 1.58
N SER A 421 -37.83 27.98 2.59
CA SER A 421 -38.75 26.83 2.69
C SER A 421 -40.07 27.29 3.29
N VAL A 422 -41.07 26.38 3.22
CA VAL A 422 -42.34 26.61 3.88
C VAL A 422 -42.15 26.84 5.37
N VAL A 423 -41.19 26.11 5.98
CA VAL A 423 -40.89 26.26 7.40
C VAL A 423 -40.40 27.69 7.71
N THR A 424 -39.57 28.27 6.86
CA THR A 424 -39.07 29.63 7.05
C THR A 424 -40.21 30.64 7.01
N TYR A 425 -41.08 30.54 6.03
CA TYR A 425 -42.24 31.43 5.93
C TYR A 425 -43.18 31.26 7.12
N ASN A 426 -43.43 30.02 7.56
CA ASN A 426 -44.32 29.75 8.69
C ASN A 426 -43.80 30.35 9.97
N VAL A 427 -42.47 30.32 10.19
CA VAL A 427 -41.83 30.89 11.36
C VAL A 427 -42.11 32.41 11.39
N LEU A 428 -41.97 33.08 10.25
CA LEU A 428 -42.24 34.51 10.16
C LEU A 428 -43.70 34.83 10.39
N MET A 429 -44.59 33.99 9.87
CA MET A 429 -46.03 34.19 10.03
C MET A 429 -46.49 34.04 11.47
N ASN A 430 -45.82 33.16 12.24
CA ASN A 430 -46.20 32.88 13.64
C ASN A 430 -45.36 33.66 14.66
N GLY A 431 -44.43 34.45 14.23
CA GLY A 431 -43.53 35.26 15.10
C GLY A 431 -44.07 36.65 15.46
#